data_773de387cd674d848356214651dbc74a
#
_entry.id   773de387cd674d848356214651dbc74a
#
_cell.length_a   1.000
_cell.length_b   1.000
_cell.length_c   1.000
_cell.angle_alpha   90.00
_cell.angle_beta   90.00
_cell.angle_gamma   90.00
#
_symmetry.space_group_name_H-M   'P 1'
#
loop_
_entity.id
_entity.type
_entity.pdbx_description
1 polymer ?
#
loop_
_entity_poly.entity_id
_entity_poly.type
_entity_poly.pdbx_seq_one_letter_code
_entity_poly.pdbx_strand_id
1 'polypeptide(L)'
;AVENDVKLLRGIYNEWFTSDTIGEDPKYNEVCRQIENNLSDNSSRKIVIFSSFADTADYVKARLEEDGYRVLLYTGKASNIDRNVVKSNFDASYKAAEQKNDYDIIVATDALSEGFNLNRAGVIINYDIPYNPTRVVQRIGRINRINKKMFDKIYIYNFFPTDIGEQNTLIKGISTLKMFLINNIVGSDTRTL
;
A
#
# COMPACT_ATOMS: atom_id res chain seq x y z
N ALA A 1 23.37 -31.02 -7.81
CA ALA A 1 22.94 -29.72 -7.27
C ALA A 1 21.79 -29.18 -8.12
N VAL A 2 21.98 -28.77 -9.38
CA VAL A 2 20.97 -28.13 -10.23
C VAL A 2 19.69 -28.95 -10.40
N GLU A 3 19.79 -30.28 -10.56
CA GLU A 3 18.59 -31.14 -10.67
C GLU A 3 17.73 -31.16 -9.42
N ASN A 4 18.37 -31.14 -8.24
CA ASN A 4 17.65 -31.05 -6.97
C ASN A 4 16.99 -29.68 -6.78
N ASP A 5 17.65 -28.62 -7.21
CA ASP A 5 17.10 -27.26 -7.15
C ASP A 5 15.89 -27.12 -8.09
N VAL A 6 15.97 -27.65 -9.29
CA VAL A 6 14.84 -27.68 -10.24
C VAL A 6 13.66 -28.49 -9.70
N LYS A 7 13.94 -29.65 -9.06
CA LYS A 7 12.88 -30.48 -8.46
C LYS A 7 12.20 -29.76 -7.30
N LEU A 8 12.98 -29.07 -6.47
CA LEU A 8 12.46 -28.27 -5.35
C LEU A 8 11.57 -27.12 -5.87
N LEU A 9 12.07 -26.35 -6.86
CA LEU A 9 11.32 -25.25 -7.46
C LEU A 9 10.02 -25.71 -8.12
N ARG A 10 10.03 -26.87 -8.80
CA ARG A 10 8.82 -27.47 -9.34
C ARG A 10 7.84 -27.90 -8.25
N GLY A 11 8.34 -28.43 -7.12
CA GLY A 11 7.50 -28.74 -5.97
C GLY A 11 6.79 -27.50 -5.44
N ILE A 12 7.55 -26.44 -5.19
CA ILE A 12 7.01 -25.15 -4.74
C ILE A 12 6.00 -24.60 -5.75
N TYR A 13 6.33 -24.62 -7.05
CA TYR A 13 5.43 -24.16 -8.09
C TYR A 13 4.09 -24.91 -8.07
N ASN A 14 4.15 -26.25 -7.97
CA ASN A 14 2.94 -27.08 -7.94
C ASN A 14 2.09 -26.91 -6.69
N GLU A 15 2.70 -26.54 -5.55
CA GLU A 15 1.96 -26.21 -4.33
C GLU A 15 1.26 -24.84 -4.42
N TRP A 16 1.91 -23.88 -5.08
CA TRP A 16 1.41 -22.50 -5.17
C TRP A 16 0.44 -22.29 -6.32
N PHE A 17 0.60 -23.03 -7.40
CA PHE A 17 -0.22 -22.91 -8.61
C PHE A 17 -0.97 -24.22 -8.85
N THR A 18 -2.14 -24.35 -8.24
CA THR A 18 -3.09 -25.41 -8.54
C THR A 18 -4.02 -24.94 -9.66
N SER A 19 -3.95 -25.57 -10.84
CA SER A 19 -4.86 -25.30 -11.97
C SER A 19 -4.82 -23.85 -12.49
N ASP A 20 -3.63 -23.30 -12.73
CA ASP A 20 -3.38 -21.93 -13.19
C ASP A 20 -3.90 -20.82 -12.25
N THR A 21 -4.36 -21.16 -11.06
CA THR A 21 -4.73 -20.21 -10.03
C THR A 21 -3.67 -20.16 -8.94
N ILE A 22 -3.34 -18.95 -8.49
CA ILE A 22 -2.51 -18.76 -7.30
C ILE A 22 -3.29 -19.35 -6.12
N GLY A 23 -2.62 -20.20 -5.33
CA GLY A 23 -3.19 -20.74 -4.10
C GLY A 23 -3.58 -19.65 -3.12
N GLU A 24 -4.03 -20.03 -1.95
CA GLU A 24 -4.42 -19.11 -0.90
C GLU A 24 -3.25 -18.16 -0.54
N ASP A 25 -3.46 -16.85 -0.70
CA ASP A 25 -2.49 -15.81 -0.29
C ASP A 25 -2.95 -15.18 1.03
N PRO A 26 -2.39 -15.60 2.17
CA PRO A 26 -2.80 -15.10 3.48
C PRO A 26 -2.56 -13.60 3.63
N LYS A 27 -1.55 -13.06 2.97
CA LYS A 27 -1.24 -11.63 3.01
C LYS A 27 -2.29 -10.82 2.26
N TYR A 28 -2.69 -11.28 1.09
CA TYR A 28 -3.77 -10.67 0.32
C TYR A 28 -5.11 -10.76 1.05
N ASN A 29 -5.44 -11.92 1.63
CA ASN A 29 -6.65 -12.12 2.41
C ASN A 29 -6.73 -11.13 3.59
N GLU A 30 -5.63 -10.89 4.28
CA GLU A 30 -5.56 -9.90 5.35
C GLU A 30 -5.76 -8.46 4.81
N VAL A 31 -5.21 -8.13 3.64
CA VAL A 31 -5.47 -6.84 2.99
C VAL A 31 -6.95 -6.66 2.70
N CYS A 32 -7.63 -7.65 2.12
CA CYS A 32 -9.06 -7.61 1.86
C CYS A 32 -9.86 -7.40 3.15
N ARG A 33 -9.52 -8.11 4.22
CA ARG A 33 -10.15 -7.95 5.54
C ARG A 33 -10.03 -6.51 6.07
N GLN A 34 -8.85 -5.88 5.91
CA GLN A 34 -8.65 -4.49 6.33
C GLN A 34 -9.43 -3.51 5.44
N ILE A 35 -9.51 -3.76 4.14
CA ILE A 35 -10.32 -2.97 3.20
C ILE A 35 -11.79 -3.02 3.62
N GLU A 36 -12.35 -4.21 3.79
CA GLU A 36 -13.75 -4.43 4.17
C GLU A 36 -14.10 -3.73 5.48
N ASN A 37 -13.29 -3.91 6.52
CA ASN A 37 -13.49 -3.29 7.82
C ASN A 37 -13.54 -1.75 7.73
N ASN A 38 -12.64 -1.16 6.95
CA ASN A 38 -12.57 0.30 6.82
C ASN A 38 -13.69 0.87 5.96
N LEU A 39 -14.09 0.19 4.89
CA LEU A 39 -15.18 0.61 4.03
C LEU A 39 -16.54 0.43 4.72
N SER A 40 -16.68 -0.60 5.56
CA SER A 40 -17.89 -0.81 6.40
C SER A 40 -18.03 0.29 7.45
N ASP A 41 -16.93 0.74 8.05
CA ASP A 41 -16.93 1.84 9.01
C ASP A 41 -17.27 3.19 8.33
N ASN A 42 -16.71 3.42 7.15
CA ASN A 42 -16.99 4.62 6.37
C ASN A 42 -16.73 4.40 4.87
N SER A 43 -17.80 4.23 4.11
CA SER A 43 -17.76 3.95 2.67
C SER A 43 -17.20 5.10 1.81
N SER A 44 -17.08 6.31 2.35
CA SER A 44 -16.44 7.43 1.64
C SER A 44 -14.92 7.44 1.76
N ARG A 45 -14.35 6.60 2.61
CA ARG A 45 -12.90 6.46 2.77
C ARG A 45 -12.28 5.85 1.52
N LYS A 46 -11.31 6.52 0.96
CA LYS A 46 -10.47 5.93 -0.07
C LYS A 46 -9.22 5.29 0.56
N ILE A 47 -8.66 4.32 -0.13
CA ILE A 47 -7.56 3.50 0.35
C ILE A 47 -6.35 3.66 -0.56
N VAL A 48 -5.17 3.83 0.03
CA VAL A 48 -3.90 3.84 -0.69
C VAL A 48 -3.09 2.62 -0.27
N ILE A 49 -2.73 1.78 -1.23
CA ILE A 49 -1.88 0.61 -1.03
C ILE A 49 -0.52 0.90 -1.67
N PHE A 50 0.52 0.85 -0.89
CA PHE A 50 1.89 1.04 -1.36
C PHE A 50 2.64 -0.29 -1.42
N SER A 51 3.30 -0.54 -2.55
CA SER A 51 4.33 -1.57 -2.69
C SER A 51 5.66 -0.96 -3.14
N SER A 52 6.76 -1.54 -2.72
CA SER A 52 8.10 -1.17 -3.20
C SER A 52 8.38 -1.69 -4.61
N PHE A 53 7.60 -2.69 -5.06
CA PHE A 53 7.81 -3.41 -6.32
C PHE A 53 6.62 -3.21 -7.26
N ALA A 54 6.91 -2.87 -8.52
CA ALA A 54 5.88 -2.65 -9.53
C ALA A 54 5.08 -3.93 -9.83
N ASP A 55 5.76 -5.07 -9.94
CA ASP A 55 5.12 -6.34 -10.24
C ASP A 55 4.16 -6.79 -9.10
N THR A 56 4.53 -6.48 -7.84
CA THR A 56 3.63 -6.70 -6.70
C THR A 56 2.42 -5.75 -6.75
N ALA A 57 2.63 -4.51 -7.16
CA ALA A 57 1.53 -3.55 -7.31
C ALA A 57 0.56 -3.99 -8.43
N ASP A 58 1.09 -4.49 -9.55
CA ASP A 58 0.30 -5.07 -10.65
C ASP A 58 -0.52 -6.28 -10.16
N TYR A 59 0.10 -7.19 -9.40
CA TYR A 59 -0.57 -8.36 -8.82
C TYR A 59 -1.71 -7.96 -7.88
N VAL A 60 -1.44 -7.07 -6.91
CA VAL A 60 -2.46 -6.63 -5.95
C VAL A 60 -3.63 -5.95 -6.65
N LYS A 61 -3.34 -5.10 -7.65
CA LYS A 61 -4.38 -4.46 -8.47
C LYS A 61 -5.26 -5.50 -9.15
N ALA A 62 -4.65 -6.46 -9.86
CA ALA A 62 -5.39 -7.48 -10.61
C ALA A 62 -6.34 -8.28 -9.70
N ARG A 63 -5.83 -8.73 -8.54
CA ARG A 63 -6.64 -9.47 -7.56
C ARG A 63 -7.79 -8.65 -6.99
N LEU A 64 -7.56 -7.38 -6.66
CA LEU A 64 -8.61 -6.50 -6.15
C LEU A 64 -9.69 -6.21 -7.21
N GLU A 65 -9.31 -6.12 -8.49
CA GLU A 65 -10.29 -5.98 -9.57
C GLU A 65 -11.13 -7.26 -9.79
N GLU A 66 -10.51 -8.44 -9.65
CA GLU A 66 -11.23 -9.74 -9.64
C GLU A 66 -12.25 -9.82 -8.50
N ASP A 67 -11.94 -9.25 -7.33
CA ASP A 67 -12.85 -9.15 -6.19
C ASP A 67 -13.88 -8.01 -6.32
N GLY A 68 -13.87 -7.28 -7.45
CA GLY A 68 -14.88 -6.26 -7.78
C GLY A 68 -14.59 -4.85 -7.27
N TYR A 69 -13.40 -4.59 -6.76
CA TYR A 69 -13.02 -3.23 -6.33
C TYR A 69 -12.65 -2.34 -7.52
N ARG A 70 -12.92 -1.04 -7.40
CA ARG A 70 -12.53 -0.04 -8.39
C ARG A 70 -11.13 0.48 -8.07
N VAL A 71 -10.13 -0.03 -8.79
CA VAL A 71 -8.70 0.15 -8.47
C VAL A 71 -7.99 0.98 -9.53
N LEU A 72 -7.25 1.99 -9.09
CA LEU A 72 -6.30 2.74 -9.92
C LEU A 72 -4.88 2.24 -9.64
N LEU A 73 -4.11 1.96 -10.68
CA LEU A 73 -2.68 1.65 -10.55
C LEU A 73 -1.83 2.87 -10.88
N TYR A 74 -0.84 3.16 -10.03
CA TYR A 74 0.14 4.22 -10.29
C TYR A 74 1.56 3.75 -9.96
N THR A 75 2.33 3.43 -11.00
CA THR A 75 3.74 3.01 -10.87
C THR A 75 4.66 3.93 -11.68
N GLY A 76 5.95 3.92 -11.40
CA GLY A 76 6.92 4.72 -12.13
C GLY A 76 7.03 4.39 -13.63
N LYS A 77 6.56 3.21 -14.05
CA LYS A 77 6.47 2.82 -15.46
C LYS A 77 5.25 3.45 -16.17
N ALA A 78 4.27 3.90 -15.41
CA ALA A 78 3.00 4.43 -15.91
C ALA A 78 3.10 5.94 -16.17
N SER A 79 4.03 6.36 -17.02
CA SER A 79 4.21 7.76 -17.44
C SER A 79 2.98 8.37 -18.14
N ASN A 80 1.97 7.56 -18.47
CA ASN A 80 0.78 7.94 -19.23
C ASN A 80 -0.51 7.97 -18.40
N ILE A 81 -0.49 7.61 -17.13
CA ILE A 81 -1.66 7.85 -16.29
C ILE A 81 -1.69 9.35 -16.03
N ASP A 82 -2.74 9.96 -16.55
CA ASP A 82 -2.99 11.39 -16.38
C ASP A 82 -2.94 11.71 -14.86
N ARG A 83 -1.98 12.53 -14.48
CA ARG A 83 -1.89 13.04 -13.10
C ARG A 83 -3.21 13.64 -12.62
N ASN A 84 -4.04 14.10 -13.56
CA ASN A 84 -5.37 14.63 -13.29
C ASN A 84 -6.34 13.52 -12.81
N VAL A 85 -6.19 12.27 -13.28
CA VAL A 85 -7.00 11.13 -12.80
C VAL A 85 -6.74 10.88 -11.31
N VAL A 86 -5.49 10.87 -10.89
CA VAL A 86 -5.14 10.75 -9.47
C VAL A 86 -5.71 11.92 -8.67
N LYS A 87 -5.49 13.16 -9.13
CA LYS A 87 -5.95 14.37 -8.44
C LYS A 87 -7.47 14.42 -8.32
N SER A 88 -8.19 14.20 -9.43
CA SER A 88 -9.65 14.26 -9.43
C SER A 88 -10.29 13.24 -8.49
N ASN A 89 -9.66 12.07 -8.31
CA ASN A 89 -10.19 11.00 -7.48
C ASN A 89 -9.71 11.05 -6.02
N PHE A 90 -8.48 11.54 -5.74
CA PHE A 90 -7.84 11.39 -4.43
C PHE A 90 -7.47 12.71 -3.74
N ASP A 91 -7.48 13.86 -4.43
CA ASP A 91 -7.17 15.17 -3.85
C ASP A 91 -8.45 15.98 -3.56
N ALA A 92 -8.75 16.21 -2.28
CA ALA A 92 -9.87 17.07 -1.87
C ALA A 92 -9.66 18.56 -2.22
N SER A 93 -8.44 18.94 -2.57
CA SER A 93 -8.10 20.31 -2.99
C SER A 93 -8.31 20.54 -4.48
N TYR A 94 -8.57 19.46 -5.24
CA TYR A 94 -8.87 19.58 -6.65
C TYR A 94 -10.19 20.29 -6.87
N LYS A 95 -10.35 20.94 -8.01
CA LYS A 95 -11.54 21.72 -8.32
C LYS A 95 -12.81 20.90 -8.11
N ALA A 96 -13.73 21.39 -7.28
CA ALA A 96 -14.91 20.64 -6.85
C ALA A 96 -15.75 20.12 -8.04
N ALA A 97 -15.89 20.93 -9.09
CA ALA A 97 -16.63 20.55 -10.31
C ALA A 97 -15.94 19.44 -11.13
N GLU A 98 -14.66 19.21 -10.91
CA GLU A 98 -13.85 18.20 -11.62
C GLU A 98 -13.51 16.98 -10.74
N GLN A 99 -13.95 16.97 -9.47
CA GLN A 99 -13.77 15.83 -8.59
C GLN A 99 -14.60 14.63 -9.07
N LYS A 100 -13.98 13.46 -8.99
CA LYS A 100 -14.54 12.18 -9.44
C LYS A 100 -14.52 11.14 -8.31
N ASN A 101 -15.27 10.09 -8.49
CA ASN A 101 -15.33 8.92 -7.64
C ASN A 101 -15.26 7.64 -8.47
N ASP A 102 -14.40 7.62 -9.48
CA ASP A 102 -14.24 6.46 -10.36
C ASP A 102 -13.52 5.30 -9.66
N TYR A 103 -12.67 5.63 -8.65
CA TYR A 103 -11.84 4.68 -7.95
C TYR A 103 -11.97 4.85 -6.43
N ASP A 104 -11.98 3.72 -5.71
CA ASP A 104 -11.98 3.67 -4.25
C ASP A 104 -10.60 3.37 -3.69
N ILE A 105 -9.80 2.63 -4.44
CA ILE A 105 -8.47 2.18 -4.07
C ILE A 105 -7.46 2.66 -5.11
N ILE A 106 -6.29 3.11 -4.64
CA ILE A 106 -5.11 3.30 -5.49
C ILE A 106 -4.00 2.39 -5.01
N VAL A 107 -3.49 1.55 -5.90
CA VAL A 107 -2.29 0.74 -5.68
C VAL A 107 -1.12 1.43 -6.37
N ALA A 108 -0.04 1.65 -5.65
CA ALA A 108 1.06 2.44 -6.18
C ALA A 108 2.44 2.02 -5.65
N THR A 109 3.45 2.39 -6.40
CA THR A 109 4.83 2.44 -5.90
C THR A 109 5.14 3.80 -5.28
N ASP A 110 6.35 3.96 -4.74
CA ASP A 110 6.81 5.23 -4.18
C ASP A 110 6.79 6.41 -5.17
N ALA A 111 6.61 6.16 -6.48
CA ALA A 111 6.38 7.20 -7.48
C ALA A 111 5.17 8.10 -7.16
N LEU A 112 4.15 7.55 -6.47
CA LEU A 112 3.00 8.32 -5.99
C LEU A 112 3.36 9.23 -4.81
N SER A 113 4.40 8.91 -4.06
CA SER A 113 4.82 9.69 -2.88
C SER A 113 5.34 11.08 -3.25
N GLU A 114 5.57 11.35 -4.53
CA GLU A 114 6.08 12.63 -5.01
C GLU A 114 5.01 13.42 -5.79
N GLY A 115 4.66 14.59 -5.27
CA GLY A 115 3.85 15.58 -6.02
C GLY A 115 2.33 15.39 -5.99
N PHE A 116 1.77 14.47 -5.19
CA PHE A 116 0.32 14.31 -5.04
C PHE A 116 -0.17 14.61 -3.61
N ASN A 117 -1.39 15.09 -3.52
CA ASN A 117 -2.17 15.10 -2.30
C ASN A 117 -3.17 13.95 -2.37
N LEU A 118 -3.26 13.17 -1.32
CA LEU A 118 -4.14 12.01 -1.23
C LEU A 118 -5.09 12.12 -0.04
N ASN A 119 -5.49 13.33 0.30
CA ASN A 119 -6.24 13.64 1.51
C ASN A 119 -7.71 13.18 1.48
N ARG A 120 -8.20 12.65 0.35
CA ARG A 120 -9.47 11.89 0.28
C ARG A 120 -9.30 10.42 0.69
N ALA A 121 -8.07 9.97 0.92
CA ALA A 121 -7.80 8.67 1.50
C ALA A 121 -7.79 8.75 3.03
N GLY A 122 -8.42 7.78 3.67
CA GLY A 122 -8.43 7.63 5.12
C GLY A 122 -7.65 6.41 5.60
N VAL A 123 -7.09 5.64 4.66
CA VAL A 123 -6.38 4.39 4.92
C VAL A 123 -5.11 4.31 4.10
N ILE A 124 -4.02 3.92 4.76
CA ILE A 124 -2.76 3.54 4.12
C ILE A 124 -2.48 2.08 4.44
N ILE A 125 -2.19 1.30 3.42
CA ILE A 125 -1.69 -0.06 3.56
C ILE A 125 -0.28 -0.10 2.94
N ASN A 126 0.74 -0.29 3.75
CA ASN A 126 2.08 -0.59 3.27
C ASN A 126 2.17 -2.11 3.07
N TYR A 127 1.88 -2.55 1.84
CA TYR A 127 1.92 -3.97 1.47
C TYR A 127 3.31 -4.55 1.70
N ASP A 128 4.33 -3.77 1.38
CA ASP A 128 5.71 -4.02 1.78
C ASP A 128 6.19 -2.85 2.62
N ILE A 129 6.75 -3.13 3.78
CA ILE A 129 7.41 -2.09 4.57
C ILE A 129 8.74 -1.71 3.90
N PRO A 130 8.96 -0.44 3.53
CA PRO A 130 10.20 -0.05 2.90
C PRO A 130 11.37 -0.12 3.89
N TYR A 131 12.54 -0.51 3.40
CA TYR A 131 13.77 -0.55 4.20
C TYR A 131 14.12 0.83 4.81
N ASN A 132 13.78 1.91 4.10
CA ASN A 132 13.94 3.27 4.61
C ASN A 132 12.60 3.78 5.20
N PRO A 133 12.46 3.87 6.52
CA PRO A 133 11.22 4.28 7.17
C PRO A 133 10.83 5.74 6.88
N THR A 134 11.76 6.60 6.43
CA THR A 134 11.44 7.95 5.97
C THR A 134 10.40 7.93 4.84
N ARG A 135 10.39 6.87 4.02
CA ARG A 135 9.37 6.68 2.99
C ARG A 135 7.98 6.49 3.58
N VAL A 136 7.86 5.74 4.69
CA VAL A 136 6.56 5.59 5.39
C VAL A 136 6.06 6.96 5.87
N VAL A 137 6.94 7.76 6.48
CA VAL A 137 6.60 9.12 6.92
C VAL A 137 6.18 9.99 5.73
N GLN A 138 6.88 9.90 4.60
CA GLN A 138 6.52 10.62 3.37
C GLN A 138 5.15 10.18 2.84
N ARG A 139 4.85 8.87 2.81
CA ARG A 139 3.55 8.32 2.41
C ARG A 139 2.43 8.87 3.31
N ILE A 140 2.61 8.86 4.62
CA ILE A 140 1.66 9.41 5.60
C ILE A 140 1.45 10.91 5.37
N GLY A 141 2.52 11.66 5.13
CA GLY A 141 2.46 13.10 4.88
C GLY A 141 1.69 13.49 3.60
N ARG A 142 1.41 12.54 2.68
CA ARG A 142 0.56 12.78 1.51
C ARG A 142 -0.93 12.77 1.83
N ILE A 143 -1.32 12.07 2.88
CA ILE A 143 -2.70 11.92 3.33
C ILE A 143 -2.98 12.88 4.48
N ASN A 144 -2.07 12.96 5.46
CA ASN A 144 -2.21 13.80 6.65
C ASN A 144 -1.71 15.23 6.42
N ARG A 145 -2.44 16.02 5.65
CA ARG A 145 -2.11 17.45 5.50
C ARG A 145 -2.90 18.31 6.47
N ILE A 146 -2.18 19.12 7.24
CA ILE A 146 -2.65 19.91 8.39
C ILE A 146 -3.88 20.78 8.10
N ASN A 147 -4.05 21.27 6.88
CA ASN A 147 -5.11 22.24 6.56
C ASN A 147 -6.28 21.69 5.74
N LYS A 148 -6.32 20.38 5.45
CA LYS A 148 -7.35 19.75 4.58
C LYS A 148 -7.61 18.29 4.96
N LYS A 149 -7.73 18.00 6.24
CA LYS A 149 -8.13 16.66 6.70
C LYS A 149 -9.58 16.41 6.30
N MET A 150 -9.81 15.28 5.61
CA MET A 150 -11.16 14.77 5.34
C MET A 150 -11.64 13.83 6.44
N PHE A 151 -10.71 13.25 7.22
CA PHE A 151 -10.98 12.28 8.28
C PHE A 151 -10.24 12.66 9.57
N ASP A 152 -10.91 12.54 10.70
CA ASP A 152 -10.30 12.76 12.02
C ASP A 152 -9.25 11.70 12.35
N LYS A 153 -9.45 10.49 11.85
CA LYS A 153 -8.55 9.35 12.03
C LYS A 153 -8.12 8.80 10.68
N ILE A 154 -6.82 8.56 10.55
CA ILE A 154 -6.21 7.85 9.42
C ILE A 154 -5.69 6.52 9.96
N TYR A 155 -6.03 5.44 9.26
CA TYR A 155 -5.57 4.10 9.60
C TYR A 155 -4.34 3.76 8.77
N ILE A 156 -3.32 3.21 9.41
CA ILE A 156 -2.05 2.84 8.77
C ILE A 156 -1.75 1.39 9.11
N TYR A 157 -1.73 0.55 8.09
CA TYR A 157 -1.41 -0.86 8.20
C TYR A 157 -0.05 -1.13 7.58
N ASN A 158 0.83 -1.78 8.33
CA ASN A 158 2.17 -2.12 7.89
C ASN A 158 2.32 -3.65 7.89
N PHE A 159 2.56 -4.23 6.73
CA PHE A 159 2.87 -5.65 6.60
C PHE A 159 4.36 -5.85 6.76
N PHE A 160 4.73 -6.57 7.80
CA PHE A 160 6.12 -6.94 8.08
C PHE A 160 6.40 -8.36 7.59
N PRO A 161 7.68 -8.71 7.34
CA PRO A 161 8.07 -10.08 7.11
C PRO A 161 7.65 -10.98 8.27
N THR A 162 7.42 -12.26 7.98
CA THR A 162 7.28 -13.29 9.02
C THR A 162 8.58 -13.41 9.83
N ASP A 163 8.53 -14.08 10.97
CA ASP A 163 9.72 -14.24 11.83
C ASP A 163 10.90 -14.89 11.08
N ILE A 164 10.64 -15.82 10.17
CA ILE A 164 11.69 -16.44 9.32
C ILE A 164 12.24 -15.40 8.33
N GLY A 165 11.39 -14.62 7.71
CA GLY A 165 11.81 -13.53 6.81
C GLY A 165 12.57 -12.43 7.56
N GLU A 166 12.17 -12.10 8.78
CA GLU A 166 12.85 -11.12 9.62
C GLU A 166 14.26 -11.56 10.02
N GLN A 167 14.47 -12.85 10.33
CA GLN A 167 15.81 -13.39 10.64
C GLN A 167 16.79 -13.17 9.48
N ASN A 168 16.29 -13.18 8.23
CA ASN A 168 17.13 -13.01 7.05
C ASN A 168 17.30 -11.54 6.65
N THR A 169 16.32 -10.67 6.95
CA THR A 169 16.27 -9.30 6.41
C THR A 169 16.49 -8.21 7.46
N LEU A 170 16.22 -8.49 8.73
CA LEU A 170 16.23 -7.54 9.86
C LEU A 170 15.42 -6.26 9.60
N ILE A 171 14.47 -6.31 8.66
CA ILE A 171 13.71 -5.14 8.23
C ILE A 171 12.86 -4.57 9.36
N LYS A 172 12.17 -5.43 10.12
CA LYS A 172 11.33 -5.01 11.24
C LYS A 172 12.14 -4.30 12.31
N GLY A 173 13.26 -4.91 12.75
CA GLY A 173 14.14 -4.33 13.75
C GLY A 173 14.73 -2.99 13.28
N ILE A 174 15.24 -2.93 12.07
CA ILE A 174 15.83 -1.71 11.49
C ILE A 174 14.77 -0.63 11.32
N SER A 175 13.60 -0.96 10.78
CA SER A 175 12.51 0.00 10.55
C SER A 175 11.98 0.55 11.88
N THR A 176 11.77 -0.31 12.88
CA THR A 176 11.31 0.10 14.21
C THR A 176 12.32 1.02 14.88
N LEU A 177 13.63 0.67 14.85
CA LEU A 177 14.69 1.51 15.42
C LEU A 177 14.74 2.88 14.73
N LYS A 178 14.69 2.91 13.40
CA LYS A 178 14.72 4.17 12.66
C LYS A 178 13.48 5.03 12.91
N MET A 179 12.29 4.43 13.00
CA MET A 179 11.06 5.15 13.37
C MET A 179 11.15 5.73 14.78
N PHE A 180 11.68 4.96 15.73
CA PHE A 180 11.93 5.43 17.10
C PHE A 180 12.88 6.64 17.11
N LEU A 181 13.99 6.57 16.35
CA LEU A 181 14.92 7.71 16.23
C LEU A 181 14.28 8.94 15.60
N ILE A 182 13.49 8.77 14.54
CA ILE A 182 12.78 9.88 13.90
C ILE A 182 11.81 10.54 14.87
N ASN A 183 11.01 9.77 15.58
CA ASN A 183 10.05 10.29 16.56
C ASN A 183 10.73 11.04 17.70
N ASN A 184 11.90 10.59 18.15
CA ASN A 184 12.66 11.27 19.21
C ASN A 184 13.41 12.53 18.73
N ILE A 185 13.81 12.58 17.46
CA ILE A 185 14.58 13.71 16.89
C ILE A 185 13.65 14.81 16.38
N VAL A 186 12.51 14.42 15.76
CA VAL A 186 11.60 15.37 15.09
C VAL A 186 10.50 15.89 16.00
N GLY A 187 10.37 15.31 17.21
CA GLY A 187 9.35 15.70 18.18
C GLY A 187 8.05 14.90 18.09
N SER A 188 7.41 14.75 19.21
CA SER A 188 6.38 13.77 19.55
C SER A 188 4.96 14.03 19.01
N ASP A 189 4.78 14.73 17.91
CA ASP A 189 3.43 15.04 17.38
C ASP A 189 2.83 13.94 16.50
N THR A 190 3.55 12.86 16.24
CA THR A 190 3.03 11.67 15.56
C THR A 190 3.08 10.46 16.48
N ARG A 191 2.02 10.27 17.27
CA ARG A 191 1.77 8.95 17.88
C ARG A 191 1.41 7.99 16.76
N THR A 192 2.40 7.32 16.20
CA THR A 192 2.24 6.13 15.38
C THR A 192 2.16 4.93 16.33
N LEU A 193 0.97 4.36 16.41
CA LEU A 193 0.75 3.06 17.04
C LEU A 193 1.36 1.95 16.18
#